data_3f9e63c53bb84b491f86d81b6025e07f
#
_entry.id   3f9e63c53bb84b491f86d81b6025e07f
#
_cell.length_a   1.000
_cell.length_b   1.000
_cell.length_c   1.000
_cell.angle_alpha   90.00
_cell.angle_beta   90.00
_cell.angle_gamma   90.00
#
_symmetry.space_group_name_H-M   'P 1'
#
loop_
_entity.id
_entity.type
_entity.pdbx_description
1 polymer ?
#
loop_
_entity_poly.entity_id
_entity_poly.type
_entity_poly.pdbx_seq_one_letter_code
_entity_poly.pdbx_strand_id
1 'polypeptide(L)'
;VDRAILARCNERSDALGLVYCLGTLAILTASGAIAYAMFLSQQWWLLALALYVHGGLFAFQPQTHEFSHGTVFRTPWLNALFKRVFDLLYWQNNSALYKMSHNHHHLYTVHRRSDGEVVLPAPETTEDLLSTAVRVVDVTGLWMTLYDRVYSLFKPFLRNPRRSVWYRYVYANSAPQAQRDAHWTGVAQLLFHLGFAAAAIATGHWFLIVVVSLPGFYGGKWYAKWVHDTMHCGRQPETDDFRLCCRTVRVDPFTSFLYWHMEYHVEHHAFAAVPCYRLGKFHKLTTELWDPPQSLFQAWREMNRNSEQVLVISAEGK
;
A
#
# COMPACT_ATOMS: atom_id res chain seq x y z
N VAL A 1 -28.26 -1.83 -1.64
CA VAL A 1 -27.94 -0.91 -2.75
C VAL A 1 -28.83 -1.22 -3.94
N ASP A 2 -29.37 -0.18 -4.58
CA ASP A 2 -30.12 -0.30 -5.84
C ASP A 2 -29.22 -0.95 -6.91
N ARG A 3 -29.77 -1.98 -7.60
CA ARG A 3 -29.05 -2.71 -8.64
C ARG A 3 -28.60 -1.83 -9.81
N ALA A 4 -29.39 -0.80 -10.16
CA ALA A 4 -29.05 0.14 -11.23
C ALA A 4 -27.87 1.04 -10.83
N ILE A 5 -27.82 1.50 -9.57
CA ILE A 5 -26.69 2.26 -9.02
C ILE A 5 -25.43 1.41 -9.03
N LEU A 6 -25.53 0.18 -8.53
CA LEU A 6 -24.38 -0.73 -8.46
C LEU A 6 -23.87 -1.10 -9.86
N ALA A 7 -24.75 -1.43 -10.81
CA ALA A 7 -24.37 -1.74 -12.18
C ALA A 7 -23.61 -0.56 -12.83
N ARG A 8 -24.11 0.67 -12.65
CA ARG A 8 -23.49 1.89 -13.18
C ARG A 8 -22.15 2.20 -12.51
N CYS A 9 -22.00 1.92 -11.22
CA CYS A 9 -20.74 2.15 -10.51
C CYS A 9 -19.69 1.07 -10.77
N ASN A 10 -20.11 -0.15 -11.14
CA ASN A 10 -19.20 -1.23 -11.54
C ASN A 10 -18.65 -1.09 -12.97
N GLU A 11 -19.14 -0.13 -13.77
CA GLU A 11 -18.61 0.10 -15.12
C GLU A 11 -17.14 0.51 -15.08
N ARG A 12 -16.31 -0.29 -15.74
CA ARG A 12 -14.87 -0.03 -15.90
C ARG A 12 -14.61 0.89 -17.09
N SER A 13 -13.55 1.67 -17.02
CA SER A 13 -13.15 2.62 -18.05
C SER A 13 -11.66 2.56 -18.32
N ASP A 14 -11.26 2.26 -19.57
CA ASP A 14 -9.85 2.27 -19.93
C ASP A 14 -9.27 3.69 -19.87
N ALA A 15 -10.04 4.71 -20.26
CA ALA A 15 -9.60 6.10 -20.18
C ALA A 15 -9.31 6.55 -18.74
N LEU A 16 -10.20 6.25 -17.79
CA LEU A 16 -9.96 6.57 -16.38
C LEU A 16 -8.80 5.74 -15.82
N GLY A 17 -8.73 4.44 -16.12
CA GLY A 17 -7.59 3.61 -15.73
C GLY A 17 -6.26 4.18 -16.22
N LEU A 18 -6.19 4.67 -17.46
CA LEU A 18 -5.02 5.36 -18.00
C LEU A 18 -4.70 6.66 -17.24
N VAL A 19 -5.71 7.48 -16.91
CA VAL A 19 -5.50 8.71 -16.12
C VAL A 19 -4.83 8.40 -14.79
N TYR A 20 -5.29 7.40 -14.05
CA TYR A 20 -4.71 7.03 -12.77
C TYR A 20 -3.32 6.41 -12.90
N CYS A 21 -3.14 5.47 -13.83
CA CYS A 21 -1.85 4.82 -14.04
C CYS A 21 -0.79 5.80 -14.56
N LEU A 22 -1.09 6.52 -15.64
CA LEU A 22 -0.13 7.46 -16.25
C LEU A 22 0.10 8.68 -15.35
N GLY A 23 -0.94 9.16 -14.65
CA GLY A 23 -0.80 10.26 -13.70
C GLY A 23 0.11 9.89 -12.52
N THR A 24 -0.04 8.69 -11.95
CA THR A 24 0.90 8.21 -10.91
C THR A 24 2.32 8.10 -11.47
N LEU A 25 2.51 7.48 -12.65
CA LEU A 25 3.82 7.37 -13.26
C LEU A 25 4.44 8.73 -13.57
N ALA A 26 3.63 9.70 -14.03
CA ALA A 26 4.09 11.06 -14.30
C ALA A 26 4.56 11.76 -13.01
N ILE A 27 3.82 11.64 -11.90
CA ILE A 27 4.19 12.21 -10.60
C ILE A 27 5.51 11.59 -10.11
N LEU A 28 5.64 10.26 -10.15
CA LEU A 28 6.85 9.56 -9.73
C LEU A 28 8.05 9.90 -10.63
N THR A 29 7.84 9.96 -11.95
CA THR A 29 8.88 10.36 -12.90
C THR A 29 9.31 11.80 -12.67
N ALA A 30 8.38 12.73 -12.51
CA ALA A 30 8.69 14.15 -12.28
C ALA A 30 9.46 14.35 -10.96
N SER A 31 8.99 13.75 -9.86
CA SER A 31 9.68 13.86 -8.58
C SER A 31 11.05 13.20 -8.60
N GLY A 32 11.21 12.06 -9.26
CA GLY A 32 12.49 11.41 -9.46
C GLY A 32 13.45 12.22 -10.34
N ALA A 33 12.95 12.83 -11.42
CA ALA A 33 13.74 13.71 -12.30
C ALA A 33 14.22 14.96 -11.56
N ILE A 34 13.39 15.54 -10.67
CA ILE A 34 13.79 16.66 -9.81
C ILE A 34 14.95 16.22 -8.88
N ALA A 35 14.82 15.06 -8.21
CA ALA A 35 15.89 14.55 -7.35
C ALA A 35 17.18 14.31 -8.15
N TYR A 36 17.08 13.74 -9.36
CA TYR A 36 18.23 13.53 -10.23
C TYR A 36 18.87 14.85 -10.67
N ALA A 37 18.09 15.87 -11.02
CA ALA A 37 18.60 17.19 -11.39
C ALA A 37 19.30 17.87 -10.20
N MET A 38 18.78 17.74 -8.99
CA MET A 38 19.44 18.27 -7.77
C MET A 38 20.77 17.57 -7.50
N PHE A 39 20.85 16.25 -7.77
CA PHE A 39 22.09 15.51 -7.68
C PHE A 39 23.13 16.02 -8.69
N LEU A 40 22.75 16.17 -9.96
CA LEU A 40 23.65 16.65 -11.02
C LEU A 40 24.16 18.07 -10.76
N SER A 41 23.29 18.94 -10.23
CA SER A 41 23.63 20.32 -9.88
C SER A 41 24.30 20.49 -8.52
N GLN A 42 24.58 19.39 -7.80
CA GLN A 42 25.21 19.34 -6.48
C GLN A 42 24.49 20.19 -5.41
N GLN A 43 23.16 20.32 -5.54
CA GLN A 43 22.31 21.05 -4.61
C GLN A 43 21.89 20.13 -3.44
N TRP A 44 22.80 19.81 -2.55
CA TRP A 44 22.66 18.73 -1.55
C TRP A 44 21.44 18.85 -0.63
N TRP A 45 21.12 20.06 -0.17
CA TRP A 45 19.94 20.29 0.67
C TRP A 45 18.63 20.11 -0.10
N LEU A 46 18.58 20.60 -1.33
CA LEU A 46 17.43 20.42 -2.21
C LEU A 46 17.32 18.95 -2.64
N LEU A 47 18.44 18.27 -2.84
CA LEU A 47 18.46 16.84 -3.10
C LEU A 47 17.85 16.05 -1.93
N ALA A 48 18.24 16.36 -0.68
CA ALA A 48 17.68 15.69 0.49
C ALA A 48 16.17 15.88 0.56
N LEU A 49 15.68 17.11 0.34
CA LEU A 49 14.25 17.41 0.28
C LEU A 49 13.54 16.67 -0.88
N ALA A 50 14.15 16.70 -2.09
CA ALA A 50 13.60 16.05 -3.27
C ALA A 50 13.51 14.53 -3.09
N LEU A 51 14.51 13.89 -2.50
CA LEU A 51 14.49 12.46 -2.17
C LEU A 51 13.42 12.16 -1.13
N TYR A 52 13.29 12.97 -0.10
CA TYR A 52 12.25 12.81 0.91
C TYR A 52 10.84 12.88 0.29
N VAL A 53 10.58 13.89 -0.54
CA VAL A 53 9.29 14.01 -1.25
C VAL A 53 9.07 12.84 -2.20
N HIS A 54 10.08 12.48 -3.01
CA HIS A 54 9.99 11.37 -3.95
C HIS A 54 9.69 10.04 -3.25
N GLY A 55 10.41 9.73 -2.17
CA GLY A 55 10.18 8.53 -1.38
C GLY A 55 8.80 8.53 -0.70
N GLY A 56 8.33 9.68 -0.24
CA GLY A 56 6.97 9.85 0.31
C GLY A 56 5.88 9.58 -0.73
N LEU A 57 6.03 10.11 -1.94
CA LEU A 57 5.11 9.85 -3.06
C LEU A 57 5.14 8.37 -3.48
N PHE A 58 6.35 7.79 -3.53
CA PHE A 58 6.55 6.39 -3.88
C PHE A 58 5.95 5.42 -2.85
N ALA A 59 5.75 5.86 -1.61
CA ALA A 59 5.16 5.05 -0.55
C ALA A 59 3.66 4.78 -0.75
N PHE A 60 2.97 5.61 -1.56
CA PHE A 60 1.60 5.35 -1.97
C PHE A 60 1.56 4.27 -3.06
N GLN A 61 1.11 3.08 -2.72
CA GLN A 61 1.10 1.93 -3.63
C GLN A 61 -0.29 1.28 -3.75
N PRO A 62 -1.38 2.06 -3.97
CA PRO A 62 -2.72 1.52 -4.13
C PRO A 62 -2.85 0.67 -5.40
N GLN A 63 -1.92 0.80 -6.34
CA GLN A 63 -1.90 0.03 -7.59
C GLN A 63 -1.80 -1.48 -7.30
N THR A 64 -0.96 -1.88 -6.35
CA THR A 64 -0.83 -3.29 -5.95
C THR A 64 -2.18 -3.83 -5.44
N HIS A 65 -2.91 -3.00 -4.69
CA HIS A 65 -4.23 -3.29 -4.17
C HIS A 65 -5.27 -3.40 -5.31
N GLU A 66 -5.43 -2.36 -6.12
CA GLU A 66 -6.46 -2.30 -7.16
C GLU A 66 -6.28 -3.33 -8.27
N PHE A 67 -5.03 -3.62 -8.67
CA PHE A 67 -4.77 -4.69 -9.63
C PHE A 67 -5.02 -6.08 -9.06
N SER A 68 -5.10 -6.26 -7.75
CA SER A 68 -5.51 -7.54 -7.16
C SER A 68 -6.97 -7.85 -7.45
N HIS A 69 -7.84 -6.83 -7.54
CA HIS A 69 -9.25 -6.94 -7.89
C HIS A 69 -9.48 -6.98 -9.40
N GLY A 70 -8.53 -6.48 -10.21
CA GLY A 70 -8.65 -6.43 -11.67
C GLY A 70 -9.74 -5.49 -12.16
N THR A 71 -10.02 -4.42 -11.42
CA THR A 71 -11.11 -3.46 -11.69
C THR A 71 -10.69 -2.21 -12.44
N VAL A 72 -9.37 -1.95 -12.54
CA VAL A 72 -8.81 -0.69 -13.06
C VAL A 72 -9.18 -0.44 -14.52
N PHE A 73 -9.11 -1.46 -15.36
CA PHE A 73 -9.42 -1.34 -16.79
C PHE A 73 -10.57 -2.26 -17.21
N ARG A 74 -11.33 -1.82 -18.21
CA ARG A 74 -12.30 -2.68 -18.90
C ARG A 74 -11.59 -3.76 -19.70
N THR A 75 -10.50 -3.37 -20.39
CA THR A 75 -9.71 -4.24 -21.26
C THR A 75 -8.74 -5.10 -20.45
N PRO A 76 -8.85 -6.45 -20.46
CA PRO A 76 -8.06 -7.33 -19.59
C PRO A 76 -6.54 -7.20 -19.75
N TRP A 77 -6.04 -7.05 -21.00
CA TRP A 77 -4.61 -6.94 -21.24
C TRP A 77 -4.01 -5.65 -20.67
N LEU A 78 -4.78 -4.54 -20.56
CA LEU A 78 -4.33 -3.32 -19.90
C LEU A 78 -4.14 -3.55 -18.40
N ASN A 79 -5.06 -4.30 -17.74
CA ASN A 79 -4.84 -4.69 -16.34
C ASN A 79 -3.54 -5.50 -16.20
N ALA A 80 -3.30 -6.47 -17.10
CA ALA A 80 -2.07 -7.27 -17.05
C ALA A 80 -0.80 -6.43 -17.29
N LEU A 81 -0.84 -5.52 -18.27
CA LEU A 81 0.29 -4.66 -18.62
C LEU A 81 0.66 -3.72 -17.46
N PHE A 82 -0.31 -2.91 -16.99
CA PHE A 82 -0.02 -1.93 -15.95
C PHE A 82 0.28 -2.58 -14.60
N LYS A 83 -0.35 -3.72 -14.29
CA LYS A 83 0.06 -4.54 -13.16
C LYS A 83 1.55 -4.88 -13.24
N ARG A 84 2.06 -5.33 -14.40
CA ARG A 84 3.48 -5.64 -14.58
C ARG A 84 4.37 -4.41 -14.46
N VAL A 85 3.95 -3.26 -14.99
CA VAL A 85 4.69 -2.00 -14.87
C VAL A 85 4.88 -1.65 -13.39
N PHE A 86 3.80 -1.68 -12.59
CA PHE A 86 3.87 -1.37 -11.17
C PHE A 86 4.56 -2.47 -10.36
N ASP A 87 4.42 -3.74 -10.72
CA ASP A 87 5.18 -4.84 -10.11
C ASP A 87 6.70 -4.60 -10.24
N LEU A 88 7.15 -4.24 -11.44
CA LEU A 88 8.57 -3.96 -11.66
C LEU A 88 9.03 -2.72 -10.89
N LEU A 89 8.21 -1.68 -10.83
CA LEU A 89 8.54 -0.45 -10.13
C LEU A 89 8.59 -0.66 -8.61
N TYR A 90 7.64 -1.41 -8.04
CA TYR A 90 7.49 -1.60 -6.59
C TYR A 90 8.07 -2.96 -6.14
N TRP A 91 9.30 -3.25 -6.51
CA TRP A 91 9.92 -4.54 -6.29
C TRP A 91 10.04 -5.00 -4.82
N GLN A 92 9.77 -4.11 -3.86
CA GLN A 92 9.64 -4.48 -2.46
C GLN A 92 8.32 -5.19 -2.14
N ASN A 93 7.33 -5.08 -3.04
CA ASN A 93 6.03 -5.70 -2.95
C ASN A 93 5.86 -6.73 -4.07
N ASN A 94 5.52 -7.95 -3.71
CA ASN A 94 5.13 -8.98 -4.67
C ASN A 94 3.61 -8.99 -4.79
N SER A 95 3.07 -8.45 -5.88
CA SER A 95 1.62 -8.30 -6.06
C SER A 95 0.85 -9.62 -6.12
N ALA A 96 1.49 -10.69 -6.57
CA ALA A 96 0.85 -12.00 -6.58
C ALA A 96 0.72 -12.56 -5.16
N LEU A 97 1.76 -12.41 -4.34
CA LEU A 97 1.71 -12.77 -2.91
C LEU A 97 0.74 -11.85 -2.16
N TYR A 98 0.75 -10.54 -2.47
CA TYR A 98 -0.20 -9.59 -1.90
C TYR A 98 -1.65 -9.99 -2.21
N LYS A 99 -1.94 -10.36 -3.45
CA LYS A 99 -3.30 -10.80 -3.86
C LYS A 99 -3.79 -11.99 -3.04
N MET A 100 -2.93 -12.95 -2.72
CA MET A 100 -3.31 -14.09 -1.85
C MET A 100 -3.73 -13.60 -0.46
N SER A 101 -2.92 -12.72 0.13
CA SER A 101 -3.19 -12.11 1.43
C SER A 101 -4.47 -11.28 1.41
N HIS A 102 -4.60 -10.44 0.40
CA HIS A 102 -5.68 -9.47 0.26
C HIS A 102 -7.06 -10.11 0.00
N ASN A 103 -7.11 -11.14 -0.81
CA ASN A 103 -8.34 -11.92 -0.98
C ASN A 103 -8.82 -12.53 0.35
N HIS A 104 -7.89 -12.99 1.17
CA HIS A 104 -8.21 -13.53 2.48
C HIS A 104 -8.64 -12.43 3.46
N HIS A 105 -7.99 -11.29 3.41
CA HIS A 105 -8.33 -10.10 4.18
C HIS A 105 -9.78 -9.63 3.89
N HIS A 106 -10.22 -9.57 2.63
CA HIS A 106 -11.61 -9.24 2.30
C HIS A 106 -12.65 -10.21 2.85
N LEU A 107 -12.28 -11.49 3.00
CA LEU A 107 -13.18 -12.50 3.58
C LEU A 107 -13.23 -12.45 5.11
N TYR A 108 -12.14 -12.02 5.75
CA TYR A 108 -11.98 -12.10 7.19
C TYR A 108 -11.45 -10.79 7.79
N THR A 109 -11.90 -9.66 7.25
CA THR A 109 -11.43 -8.32 7.64
C THR A 109 -11.44 -8.14 9.16
N VAL A 110 -10.27 -7.84 9.74
CA VAL A 110 -10.06 -7.65 11.20
C VAL A 110 -10.42 -8.86 12.08
N HIS A 111 -10.56 -10.05 11.50
CA HIS A 111 -10.70 -11.27 12.30
C HIS A 111 -9.33 -11.70 12.85
N ARG A 112 -9.19 -11.76 14.16
CA ARG A 112 -7.90 -11.90 14.87
C ARG A 112 -7.08 -13.12 14.49
N ARG A 113 -7.71 -14.22 14.09
CA ARG A 113 -7.06 -15.48 13.71
C ARG A 113 -6.96 -15.68 12.21
N SER A 114 -7.71 -14.92 11.44
CA SER A 114 -7.90 -15.16 10.01
C SER A 114 -7.44 -13.99 9.13
N ASP A 115 -7.17 -12.81 9.70
CA ASP A 115 -6.66 -11.66 8.96
C ASP A 115 -5.25 -11.29 9.45
N GLY A 116 -4.26 -11.56 8.61
CA GLY A 116 -2.88 -11.18 8.88
C GLY A 116 -2.42 -9.95 8.10
N GLU A 117 -3.30 -9.33 7.30
CA GLU A 117 -2.99 -8.10 6.59
C GLU A 117 -3.11 -6.89 7.52
N VAL A 118 -4.13 -6.86 8.37
CA VAL A 118 -4.29 -5.86 9.42
C VAL A 118 -3.45 -6.23 10.63
N VAL A 119 -2.15 -6.08 10.49
CA VAL A 119 -1.21 -6.24 11.61
C VAL A 119 -1.06 -4.89 12.26
N LEU A 120 -1.98 -4.56 13.17
CA LEU A 120 -1.90 -3.31 13.85
C LEU A 120 -1.40 -3.40 15.24
N PRO A 121 -0.69 -2.33 15.60
CA PRO A 121 -0.24 -2.22 16.94
C PRO A 121 -1.46 -2.27 17.82
N ALA A 122 -1.34 -3.09 18.80
CA ALA A 122 -1.78 -2.80 20.11
C ALA A 122 -1.54 -1.33 20.47
N PRO A 123 -2.23 -0.86 21.47
CA PRO A 123 -2.04 0.44 22.04
C PRO A 123 -0.58 0.69 22.18
N GLU A 124 -0.31 1.85 21.78
CA GLU A 124 0.99 2.41 21.85
C GLU A 124 1.45 2.37 23.30
N THR A 125 2.29 1.43 23.56
CA THR A 125 3.16 1.47 24.72
C THR A 125 4.07 2.70 24.55
N THR A 126 4.75 3.11 25.59
CA THR A 126 5.73 4.21 25.51
C THR A 126 6.80 3.93 24.42
N GLU A 127 7.08 2.64 24.15
CA GLU A 127 7.94 2.20 23.05
C GLU A 127 7.32 2.49 21.68
N ASP A 128 6.00 2.38 21.52
CA ASP A 128 5.31 2.67 20.27
C ASP A 128 5.21 4.19 20.03
N LEU A 129 5.05 5.00 21.08
CA LEU A 129 5.16 6.45 21.01
C LEU A 129 6.58 6.86 20.58
N LEU A 130 7.61 6.22 21.11
CA LEU A 130 8.99 6.46 20.71
C LEU A 130 9.21 6.00 19.27
N SER A 131 8.71 4.85 18.87
CA SER A 131 8.78 4.36 17.50
C SER A 131 7.98 5.23 16.53
N THR A 132 6.84 5.75 16.95
CA THR A 132 6.03 6.71 16.19
C THR A 132 6.75 8.06 16.10
N ALA A 133 7.31 8.56 17.20
CA ALA A 133 8.14 9.77 17.20
C ALA A 133 9.39 9.61 16.32
N VAL A 134 10.07 8.45 16.39
CA VAL A 134 11.21 8.13 15.51
C VAL A 134 10.76 8.04 14.05
N ARG A 135 9.59 7.49 13.75
CA ARG A 135 9.04 7.45 12.38
C ARG A 135 8.67 8.83 11.85
N VAL A 136 8.17 9.71 12.71
CA VAL A 136 7.89 11.11 12.36
C VAL A 136 9.18 11.91 12.18
N VAL A 137 10.19 11.64 13.01
CA VAL A 137 11.51 12.28 12.98
C VAL A 137 12.45 11.60 11.98
N ASP A 138 12.22 10.32 11.66
CA ASP A 138 12.94 9.60 10.60
C ASP A 138 12.51 10.10 9.22
N VAL A 139 12.85 11.34 8.98
CA VAL A 139 12.54 12.12 7.78
C VAL A 139 12.94 11.38 6.48
N THR A 140 13.93 10.50 6.56
CA THR A 140 14.42 9.74 5.42
C THR A 140 13.84 8.32 5.34
N GLY A 141 13.26 7.82 6.42
CA GLY A 141 12.97 6.39 6.58
C GLY A 141 14.24 5.54 6.64
N LEU A 142 15.42 6.18 6.64
CA LEU A 142 16.72 5.51 6.58
C LEU A 142 16.99 4.73 7.86
N TRP A 143 16.68 5.31 9.02
CA TRP A 143 16.88 4.66 10.30
C TRP A 143 16.02 3.40 10.44
N MET A 144 14.73 3.50 10.12
CA MET A 144 13.83 2.34 10.13
C MET A 144 14.25 1.30 9.10
N THR A 145 14.74 1.73 7.95
CA THR A 145 15.24 0.82 6.93
C THR A 145 16.53 0.15 7.37
N LEU A 146 17.48 0.86 7.94
CA LEU A 146 18.71 0.30 8.50
C LEU A 146 18.40 -0.61 9.67
N TYR A 147 17.53 -0.20 10.56
CA TYR A 147 17.06 -1.03 11.68
C TYR A 147 16.43 -2.33 11.15
N ASP A 148 15.48 -2.26 10.24
CA ASP A 148 14.84 -3.41 9.63
C ASP A 148 15.84 -4.32 8.88
N ARG A 149 16.84 -3.76 8.22
CA ARG A 149 17.84 -4.52 7.46
C ARG A 149 18.93 -5.11 8.36
N VAL A 150 19.48 -4.33 9.25
CA VAL A 150 20.46 -4.81 10.24
C VAL A 150 19.79 -5.85 11.14
N TYR A 151 18.59 -5.58 11.60
CA TYR A 151 17.81 -6.48 12.43
C TYR A 151 17.40 -7.74 11.67
N SER A 152 17.07 -7.66 10.38
CA SER A 152 16.76 -8.82 9.54
C SER A 152 17.97 -9.66 9.17
N LEU A 153 19.18 -9.09 9.12
CA LEU A 153 20.44 -9.81 8.93
C LEU A 153 20.82 -10.62 10.17
N PHE A 154 20.65 -10.03 11.36
CA PHE A 154 21.02 -10.69 12.62
C PHE A 154 19.91 -11.57 13.20
N LYS A 155 18.65 -11.31 12.84
CA LYS A 155 17.49 -12.11 13.28
C LYS A 155 16.46 -12.22 12.16
N PRO A 156 16.65 -13.11 11.18
CA PRO A 156 15.75 -13.30 10.04
C PRO A 156 14.29 -13.58 10.42
N PHE A 157 14.03 -13.85 11.71
CA PHE A 157 12.69 -14.08 12.28
C PHE A 157 12.03 -12.82 12.88
N LEU A 158 12.71 -11.68 12.89
CA LEU A 158 12.26 -10.45 13.57
C LEU A 158 11.66 -9.39 12.66
N ARG A 159 11.60 -9.66 11.37
CA ARG A 159 10.72 -8.92 10.48
C ARG A 159 9.30 -9.30 10.84
N ASN A 160 8.60 -8.46 11.59
CA ASN A 160 7.32 -8.76 12.20
C ASN A 160 6.97 -10.27 12.12
N PRO A 161 7.29 -11.10 13.13
CA PRO A 161 7.19 -12.55 13.01
C PRO A 161 5.77 -12.98 12.63
N ARG A 162 4.76 -12.19 13.01
CA ARG A 162 3.35 -12.43 12.67
C ARG A 162 3.10 -12.26 11.17
N ARG A 163 3.64 -11.21 10.54
CA ARG A 163 3.50 -10.99 9.10
C ARG A 163 4.24 -12.03 8.28
N SER A 164 5.41 -12.48 8.74
CA SER A 164 6.15 -13.56 8.06
C SER A 164 5.45 -14.91 8.17
N VAL A 165 4.84 -15.21 9.31
CA VAL A 165 4.00 -16.41 9.51
C VAL A 165 2.77 -16.34 8.61
N TRP A 166 2.10 -15.19 8.57
CA TRP A 166 0.95 -14.97 7.71
C TRP A 166 1.26 -15.18 6.22
N TYR A 167 2.31 -14.57 5.68
CA TYR A 167 2.67 -14.76 4.28
C TYR A 167 3.06 -16.20 3.96
N ARG A 168 3.71 -16.91 4.87
CA ARG A 168 3.98 -18.37 4.71
C ARG A 168 2.67 -19.17 4.69
N TYR A 169 1.74 -18.85 5.56
CA TYR A 169 0.44 -19.49 5.62
C TYR A 169 -0.36 -19.29 4.34
N VAL A 170 -0.54 -18.05 3.88
CA VAL A 170 -1.32 -17.78 2.66
C VAL A 170 -0.64 -18.37 1.41
N TYR A 171 0.69 -18.35 1.35
CA TYR A 171 1.44 -18.99 0.26
C TYR A 171 1.22 -20.50 0.24
N ALA A 172 1.39 -21.17 1.38
CA ALA A 172 1.25 -22.64 1.48
C ALA A 172 -0.17 -23.12 1.16
N ASN A 173 -1.18 -22.31 1.48
CA ASN A 173 -2.59 -22.65 1.24
C ASN A 173 -3.15 -22.12 -0.09
N SER A 174 -2.31 -21.50 -0.92
CA SER A 174 -2.71 -20.98 -2.22
C SER A 174 -2.57 -22.02 -3.33
N ALA A 175 -3.36 -21.83 -4.40
CA ALA A 175 -3.30 -22.68 -5.59
C ALA A 175 -1.88 -22.70 -6.19
N PRO A 176 -1.41 -23.84 -6.74
CA PRO A 176 -0.07 -23.94 -7.34
C PRO A 176 0.24 -22.89 -8.41
N GLN A 177 -0.77 -22.46 -9.15
CA GLN A 177 -0.61 -21.37 -10.13
C GLN A 177 -0.29 -20.05 -9.46
N ALA A 178 -0.98 -19.68 -8.38
CA ALA A 178 -0.72 -18.46 -7.65
C ALA A 178 0.70 -18.45 -7.03
N GLN A 179 1.16 -19.59 -6.52
CA GLN A 179 2.53 -19.76 -6.02
C GLN A 179 3.57 -19.56 -7.14
N ARG A 180 3.33 -20.12 -8.35
CA ARG A 180 4.19 -19.89 -9.52
C ARG A 180 4.20 -18.41 -9.93
N ASP A 181 3.04 -17.76 -9.93
CA ASP A 181 2.92 -16.35 -10.27
C ASP A 181 3.70 -15.47 -9.28
N ALA A 182 3.66 -15.78 -7.98
CA ALA A 182 4.44 -15.10 -6.96
C ALA A 182 5.95 -15.30 -7.17
N HIS A 183 6.38 -16.53 -7.46
CA HIS A 183 7.77 -16.83 -7.74
C HIS A 183 8.30 -16.05 -8.95
N TRP A 184 7.62 -16.15 -10.09
CA TRP A 184 8.05 -15.49 -11.33
C TRP A 184 7.94 -13.96 -11.26
N THR A 185 6.98 -13.43 -10.51
CA THR A 185 6.93 -11.99 -10.22
C THR A 185 8.18 -11.54 -9.48
N GLY A 186 8.58 -12.25 -8.42
CA GLY A 186 9.81 -11.93 -7.67
C GLY A 186 11.08 -12.06 -8.53
N VAL A 187 11.18 -13.09 -9.37
CA VAL A 187 12.31 -13.27 -10.29
C VAL A 187 12.37 -12.12 -11.30
N ALA A 188 11.24 -11.75 -11.91
CA ALA A 188 11.19 -10.66 -12.88
C ALA A 188 11.59 -9.31 -12.25
N GLN A 189 11.12 -9.03 -11.03
CA GLN A 189 11.51 -7.83 -10.27
C GLN A 189 13.02 -7.79 -10.02
N LEU A 190 13.60 -8.88 -9.55
CA LEU A 190 15.03 -8.98 -9.27
C LEU A 190 15.86 -8.75 -10.54
N LEU A 191 15.52 -9.46 -11.62
CA LEU A 191 16.24 -9.35 -12.89
C LEU A 191 16.13 -7.94 -13.50
N PHE A 192 14.96 -7.32 -13.42
CA PHE A 192 14.75 -5.95 -13.88
C PHE A 192 15.67 -4.97 -13.13
N HIS A 193 15.67 -5.00 -11.79
CA HIS A 193 16.47 -4.05 -11.00
C HIS A 193 17.97 -4.33 -11.09
N LEU A 194 18.40 -5.59 -11.20
CA LEU A 194 19.82 -5.91 -11.46
C LEU A 194 20.26 -5.43 -12.85
N GLY A 195 19.44 -5.68 -13.88
CA GLY A 195 19.71 -5.19 -15.23
C GLY A 195 19.72 -3.67 -15.32
N PHE A 196 18.74 -3.01 -14.67
CA PHE A 196 18.67 -1.56 -14.57
C PHE A 196 19.91 -0.97 -13.87
N ALA A 197 20.30 -1.56 -12.74
CA ALA A 197 21.48 -1.12 -12.01
C ALA A 197 22.77 -1.29 -12.84
N ALA A 198 22.93 -2.42 -13.52
CA ALA A 198 24.07 -2.64 -14.40
C ALA A 198 24.11 -1.59 -15.56
N ALA A 199 22.97 -1.32 -16.19
CA ALA A 199 22.86 -0.32 -17.24
C ALA A 199 23.16 1.10 -16.71
N ALA A 200 22.60 1.47 -15.57
CA ALA A 200 22.84 2.78 -14.95
C ALA A 200 24.31 3.01 -14.57
N ILE A 201 25.00 1.99 -14.10
CA ILE A 201 26.43 2.03 -13.81
C ILE A 201 27.23 2.14 -15.12
N ALA A 202 26.95 1.29 -16.10
CA ALA A 202 27.65 1.25 -17.37
C ALA A 202 27.55 2.58 -18.15
N THR A 203 26.42 3.29 -18.00
CA THR A 203 26.19 4.60 -18.66
C THR A 203 26.63 5.81 -17.81
N GLY A 204 27.20 5.58 -16.61
CA GLY A 204 27.62 6.66 -15.71
C GLY A 204 26.49 7.35 -14.94
N HIS A 205 25.27 6.83 -15.04
CA HIS A 205 24.08 7.39 -14.40
C HIS A 205 23.67 6.62 -13.12
N TRP A 206 24.65 6.17 -12.35
CA TRP A 206 24.44 5.30 -11.17
C TRP A 206 23.40 5.84 -10.17
N PHE A 207 23.25 7.17 -10.06
CA PHE A 207 22.27 7.75 -9.14
C PHE A 207 20.81 7.44 -9.50
N LEU A 208 20.53 7.04 -10.76
CA LEU A 208 19.21 6.54 -11.13
C LEU A 208 18.81 5.29 -10.34
N ILE A 209 19.77 4.50 -9.83
CA ILE A 209 19.50 3.37 -8.94
C ILE A 209 18.82 3.86 -7.66
N VAL A 210 19.30 4.98 -7.11
CA VAL A 210 18.71 5.60 -5.92
C VAL A 210 17.27 6.01 -6.21
N VAL A 211 17.04 6.68 -7.34
CA VAL A 211 15.72 7.23 -7.69
C VAL A 211 14.71 6.15 -8.12
N VAL A 212 15.13 5.11 -8.82
CA VAL A 212 14.21 4.11 -9.39
C VAL A 212 14.10 2.85 -8.53
N SER A 213 15.25 2.37 -8.00
CA SER A 213 15.28 1.08 -7.31
C SER A 213 15.21 1.20 -5.78
N LEU A 214 15.58 2.32 -5.21
CA LEU A 214 15.68 2.47 -3.76
C LEU A 214 14.61 3.35 -3.08
N PRO A 215 13.61 3.97 -3.76
CA PRO A 215 12.67 4.86 -3.07
C PRO A 215 11.91 4.19 -1.92
N GLY A 216 11.65 2.90 -2.01
CA GLY A 216 11.02 2.13 -0.94
C GLY A 216 11.89 1.93 0.32
N PHE A 217 13.18 2.27 0.26
CA PHE A 217 14.13 2.14 1.38
C PHE A 217 14.45 3.46 2.07
N TYR A 218 14.22 4.58 1.41
CA TYR A 218 14.35 5.90 1.98
C TYR A 218 13.04 6.67 1.81
N GLY A 219 12.97 7.85 2.36
CA GLY A 219 11.76 8.69 2.32
C GLY A 219 10.71 8.27 3.32
N GLY A 220 9.98 9.26 3.77
CA GLY A 220 9.02 9.11 4.84
C GLY A 220 7.79 8.34 4.40
N LYS A 221 7.72 7.09 4.72
CA LYS A 221 6.46 6.30 4.61
C LYS A 221 5.34 6.84 5.50
N TRP A 222 5.67 7.79 6.36
CA TRP A 222 4.76 8.36 7.34
C TRP A 222 3.47 8.90 6.71
N TYR A 223 3.56 9.56 5.57
CA TYR A 223 2.38 10.16 4.94
C TYR A 223 1.40 9.11 4.40
N ALA A 224 1.90 8.14 3.64
CA ALA A 224 1.06 7.04 3.19
C ALA A 224 0.48 6.25 4.37
N LYS A 225 1.31 6.00 5.41
CA LYS A 225 0.90 5.32 6.62
C LYS A 225 -0.12 6.13 7.42
N TRP A 226 0.03 7.46 7.47
CA TRP A 226 -0.91 8.36 8.12
C TRP A 226 -2.35 8.22 7.58
N VAL A 227 -2.50 7.93 6.30
CA VAL A 227 -3.79 7.66 5.67
C VAL A 227 -4.16 6.18 5.79
N HIS A 228 -3.25 5.30 5.43
CA HIS A 228 -3.50 3.86 5.34
C HIS A 228 -3.90 3.22 6.67
N ASP A 229 -3.20 3.55 7.75
CA ASP A 229 -3.47 2.94 9.05
C ASP A 229 -4.89 3.29 9.57
N THR A 230 -5.49 4.37 9.09
CA THR A 230 -6.83 4.76 9.54
C THR A 230 -7.95 3.83 9.05
N MET A 231 -7.70 2.98 8.05
CA MET A 231 -8.75 2.19 7.41
C MET A 231 -9.38 1.15 8.31
N HIS A 232 -8.57 0.47 9.09
CA HIS A 232 -9.00 -0.63 9.95
C HIS A 232 -8.61 -0.44 11.43
N CYS A 233 -7.58 0.41 11.68
CA CYS A 233 -7.04 0.55 13.01
C CYS A 233 -8.07 1.08 14.00
N GLY A 234 -8.19 0.42 15.16
CA GLY A 234 -9.13 0.83 16.20
C GLY A 234 -10.60 0.60 15.84
N ARG A 235 -10.90 -0.14 14.77
CA ARG A 235 -12.27 -0.56 14.41
C ARG A 235 -12.62 -1.88 15.09
N GLN A 236 -13.91 -2.24 15.06
CA GLN A 236 -14.43 -3.43 15.73
C GLN A 236 -13.90 -4.71 15.06
N PRO A 237 -13.26 -5.61 15.80
CA PRO A 237 -12.85 -6.91 15.27
C PRO A 237 -14.00 -7.92 15.31
N GLU A 238 -13.80 -9.09 14.67
CA GLU A 238 -14.72 -10.24 14.72
C GLU A 238 -16.15 -9.87 14.29
N THR A 239 -16.29 -9.09 13.20
CA THR A 239 -17.58 -8.71 12.63
C THR A 239 -17.54 -8.73 11.12
N ASP A 240 -18.64 -9.17 10.50
CA ASP A 240 -18.83 -9.17 9.03
C ASP A 240 -19.45 -7.86 8.52
N ASP A 241 -19.76 -6.91 9.41
CA ASP A 241 -20.26 -5.60 9.01
C ASP A 241 -19.11 -4.64 8.74
N PHE A 242 -18.83 -4.38 7.46
CA PHE A 242 -17.74 -3.50 7.03
C PHE A 242 -17.86 -2.07 7.57
N ARG A 243 -19.06 -1.61 7.95
CA ARG A 243 -19.24 -0.28 8.58
C ARG A 243 -18.63 -0.22 9.98
N LEU A 244 -18.49 -1.38 10.63
CA LEU A 244 -17.91 -1.52 11.95
C LEU A 244 -16.40 -1.82 11.92
N CYS A 245 -15.93 -2.61 10.96
CA CYS A 245 -14.52 -3.02 10.87
C CYS A 245 -13.67 -2.19 9.88
N CYS A 246 -14.29 -1.34 9.07
CA CYS A 246 -13.60 -0.41 8.17
C CYS A 246 -13.93 1.05 8.51
N ARG A 247 -13.18 1.97 7.91
CA ARG A 247 -13.40 3.42 8.07
C ARG A 247 -13.23 4.13 6.72
N THR A 248 -14.14 5.06 6.42
CA THR A 248 -13.98 6.03 5.34
C THR A 248 -13.51 7.35 5.92
N VAL A 249 -12.43 7.91 5.33
CA VAL A 249 -11.83 9.17 5.80
C VAL A 249 -11.85 10.23 4.71
N ARG A 250 -11.80 11.50 5.13
CA ARG A 250 -11.66 12.64 4.20
C ARG A 250 -10.19 13.01 4.09
N VAL A 251 -9.73 13.09 2.85
CA VAL A 251 -8.42 13.59 2.49
C VAL A 251 -8.56 14.70 1.43
N ASP A 252 -7.49 15.44 1.18
CA ASP A 252 -7.45 16.40 0.10
C ASP A 252 -7.43 15.73 -1.28
N PRO A 253 -7.79 16.43 -2.38
CA PRO A 253 -7.90 15.83 -3.70
C PRO A 253 -6.59 15.26 -4.25
N PHE A 254 -5.43 15.79 -3.88
CA PHE A 254 -4.15 15.27 -4.31
C PHE A 254 -3.83 13.94 -3.60
N THR A 255 -4.03 13.87 -2.30
CA THR A 255 -3.93 12.63 -1.52
C THR A 255 -4.90 11.57 -2.02
N SER A 256 -6.16 11.94 -2.28
CA SER A 256 -7.17 11.05 -2.84
C SER A 256 -6.75 10.48 -4.19
N PHE A 257 -6.17 11.30 -5.07
CA PHE A 257 -5.62 10.85 -6.36
C PHE A 257 -4.44 9.89 -6.18
N LEU A 258 -3.48 10.24 -5.31
CA LEU A 258 -2.32 9.37 -5.03
C LEU A 258 -2.74 8.03 -4.44
N TYR A 259 -3.79 8.05 -3.64
CA TYR A 259 -4.31 6.88 -2.94
C TYR A 259 -5.39 6.12 -3.74
N TRP A 260 -5.68 6.56 -4.96
CA TRP A 260 -6.67 5.95 -5.84
C TRP A 260 -8.04 5.78 -5.18
N HIS A 261 -8.47 6.80 -4.42
CA HIS A 261 -9.74 6.80 -3.68
C HIS A 261 -9.91 5.69 -2.64
N MET A 262 -8.81 5.08 -2.17
CA MET A 262 -8.86 4.06 -1.13
C MET A 262 -9.28 4.60 0.26
N GLU A 263 -9.40 5.91 0.39
CA GLU A 263 -10.02 6.54 1.56
C GLU A 263 -11.51 6.19 1.73
N TYR A 264 -12.20 5.76 0.66
CA TYR A 264 -13.57 5.20 0.70
C TYR A 264 -13.54 3.70 1.00
N HIS A 265 -12.95 3.33 2.14
CA HIS A 265 -12.56 1.94 2.39
C HIS A 265 -13.73 1.05 2.84
N VAL A 266 -14.74 1.61 3.50
CA VAL A 266 -15.99 0.90 3.84
C VAL A 266 -16.71 0.47 2.56
N GLU A 267 -16.85 1.40 1.61
CA GLU A 267 -17.50 1.17 0.32
C GLU A 267 -16.73 0.16 -0.51
N HIS A 268 -15.40 0.25 -0.46
CA HIS A 268 -14.52 -0.69 -1.16
C HIS A 268 -14.67 -2.12 -0.63
N HIS A 269 -14.61 -2.34 0.69
CA HIS A 269 -14.82 -3.67 1.28
C HIS A 269 -16.20 -4.23 1.01
N ALA A 270 -17.24 -3.39 1.10
CA ALA A 270 -18.61 -3.83 0.83
C ALA A 270 -18.84 -4.15 -0.67
N PHE A 271 -18.14 -3.49 -1.58
CA PHE A 271 -18.33 -3.60 -3.03
C PHE A 271 -17.01 -3.51 -3.80
N ALA A 272 -16.10 -4.45 -3.57
CA ALA A 272 -14.75 -4.48 -4.15
C ALA A 272 -14.72 -4.56 -5.70
N ALA A 273 -15.86 -4.80 -6.35
CA ALA A 273 -15.99 -4.75 -7.80
C ALA A 273 -16.13 -3.32 -8.35
N VAL A 274 -16.42 -2.32 -7.51
CA VAL A 274 -16.47 -0.91 -7.89
C VAL A 274 -15.05 -0.42 -8.12
N PRO A 275 -14.68 0.06 -9.33
CA PRO A 275 -13.35 0.61 -9.58
C PRO A 275 -13.05 1.81 -8.69
N CYS A 276 -11.80 1.96 -8.25
CA CYS A 276 -11.35 3.01 -7.35
C CYS A 276 -11.84 4.42 -7.75
N TYR A 277 -11.70 4.77 -9.02
CA TYR A 277 -12.13 6.07 -9.54
C TYR A 277 -13.68 6.29 -9.56
N ARG A 278 -14.45 5.30 -9.15
CA ARG A 278 -15.90 5.36 -8.98
C ARG A 278 -16.34 5.37 -7.51
N LEU A 279 -15.47 5.05 -6.57
CA LEU A 279 -15.81 4.94 -5.14
C LEU A 279 -16.39 6.24 -4.59
N GLY A 280 -15.82 7.40 -4.88
CA GLY A 280 -16.36 8.68 -4.44
C GLY A 280 -17.74 8.99 -5.03
N LYS A 281 -18.03 8.56 -6.27
CA LYS A 281 -19.37 8.65 -6.85
C LYS A 281 -20.33 7.67 -6.21
N PHE A 282 -19.86 6.44 -5.96
CA PHE A 282 -20.64 5.40 -5.31
C PHE A 282 -21.05 5.86 -3.90
N HIS A 283 -20.11 6.36 -3.10
CA HIS A 283 -20.39 6.95 -1.79
C HIS A 283 -21.50 8.00 -1.84
N LYS A 284 -21.41 8.94 -2.78
CA LYS A 284 -22.42 10.02 -2.94
C LYS A 284 -23.80 9.51 -3.31
N LEU A 285 -23.89 8.41 -4.08
CA LEU A 285 -25.16 7.82 -4.51
C LEU A 285 -25.79 6.89 -3.47
N THR A 286 -25.05 6.53 -2.43
CA THR A 286 -25.43 5.58 -1.39
C THR A 286 -25.13 6.11 0.02
N THR A 287 -25.10 7.42 0.16
CA THR A 287 -24.70 8.13 1.41
C THR A 287 -25.52 7.66 2.63
N GLU A 288 -26.77 7.30 2.43
CA GLU A 288 -27.66 6.81 3.50
C GLU A 288 -27.23 5.47 4.11
N LEU A 289 -26.30 4.74 3.46
CA LEU A 289 -25.81 3.44 3.94
C LEU A 289 -24.57 3.55 4.80
N TRP A 290 -23.89 4.69 4.79
CA TRP A 290 -22.56 4.87 5.36
C TRP A 290 -22.56 5.92 6.47
N ASP A 291 -21.69 5.69 7.46
CA ASP A 291 -21.37 6.75 8.40
C ASP A 291 -20.69 7.93 7.67
N PRO A 292 -20.86 9.15 8.15
CA PRO A 292 -20.16 10.30 7.57
C PRO A 292 -18.64 10.11 7.61
N PRO A 293 -17.91 10.40 6.50
CA PRO A 293 -16.46 10.26 6.46
C PRO A 293 -15.78 11.06 7.58
N GLN A 294 -14.88 10.41 8.31
CA GLN A 294 -14.12 11.04 9.39
C GLN A 294 -12.96 11.88 8.83
N SER A 295 -12.53 12.92 9.55
CA SER A 295 -11.23 13.52 9.29
C SER A 295 -10.11 12.59 9.75
N LEU A 296 -8.90 12.69 9.17
CA LEU A 296 -7.74 11.93 9.61
C LEU A 296 -7.48 12.10 11.11
N PHE A 297 -7.62 13.31 11.64
CA PHE A 297 -7.44 13.58 13.06
C PHE A 297 -8.46 12.81 13.94
N GLN A 298 -9.74 12.79 13.53
CA GLN A 298 -10.77 12.01 14.23
C GLN A 298 -10.46 10.50 14.20
N ALA A 299 -10.04 10.00 13.03
CA ALA A 299 -9.65 8.60 12.86
C ALA A 299 -8.47 8.22 13.77
N TRP A 300 -7.40 9.02 13.79
CA TRP A 300 -6.25 8.79 14.68
C TRP A 300 -6.62 8.88 16.16
N ARG A 301 -7.49 9.81 16.53
CA ARG A 301 -7.98 9.91 17.92
C ARG A 301 -8.81 8.68 18.33
N GLU A 302 -9.62 8.13 17.42
CA GLU A 302 -10.37 6.90 17.65
C GLU A 302 -9.42 5.71 17.79
N MET A 303 -8.44 5.58 16.90
CA MET A 303 -7.42 4.54 16.95
C MET A 303 -6.71 4.50 18.30
N ASN A 304 -6.27 5.67 18.81
CA ASN A 304 -5.58 5.76 20.09
C ASN A 304 -6.47 5.41 21.29
N ARG A 305 -7.77 5.51 21.16
CA ARG A 305 -8.72 5.14 22.23
C ARG A 305 -9.05 3.65 22.23
N ASN A 306 -9.09 3.05 21.04
CA ASN A 306 -9.55 1.67 20.84
C ASN A 306 -8.37 0.71 20.67
N SER A 307 -7.41 0.84 21.51
CA SER A 307 -6.06 0.30 21.37
C SER A 307 -5.89 -1.21 21.64
N GLU A 308 -6.93 -1.94 22.02
CA GLU A 308 -6.82 -3.35 22.43
C GLU A 308 -6.78 -4.39 21.30
N GLN A 309 -6.72 -3.98 20.06
CA GLN A 309 -6.84 -4.90 18.91
C GLN A 309 -5.50 -5.49 18.49
N VAL A 310 -5.01 -6.44 19.26
CA VAL A 310 -3.85 -7.25 18.88
C VAL A 310 -4.29 -8.47 18.08
N LEU A 311 -3.83 -8.55 16.85
CA LEU A 311 -3.90 -9.80 16.07
C LEU A 311 -3.00 -10.85 16.70
N VAL A 312 -3.59 -11.89 17.25
CA VAL A 312 -2.86 -13.05 17.73
C VAL A 312 -2.98 -14.16 16.67
N ILE A 313 -2.14 -14.11 15.66
CA ILE A 313 -1.91 -15.30 14.84
C ILE A 313 -0.96 -16.16 15.66
N SER A 314 -1.47 -17.25 16.22
CA SER A 314 -0.60 -18.23 16.86
C SER A 314 0.32 -18.85 15.80
N ALA A 315 1.58 -19.05 16.14
CA ALA A 315 2.55 -19.75 15.29
C ALA A 315 2.16 -21.20 15.01
N GLU A 316 1.12 -21.71 15.64
CA GLU A 316 0.71 -23.10 15.68
C GLU A 316 -0.38 -23.46 14.66
N GLY A 317 -0.76 -22.57 13.73
CA GLY A 317 -1.58 -22.94 12.55
C GLY A 317 -2.77 -23.86 12.85
N LYS A 318 -3.45 -23.67 13.96
CA LYS A 318 -4.66 -24.41 14.33
C LYS A 318 -5.83 -23.47 14.52
#